data_fa34194c6e7235d83d77b72f444b02c0
#
_entry.id   fa34194c6e7235d83d77b72f444b02c0
#
_cell.length_a   1.000
_cell.length_b   1.000
_cell.length_c   1.000
_cell.angle_alpha   90.00
_cell.angle_beta   90.00
_cell.angle_gamma   90.00
#
_symmetry.space_group_name_H-M   'P 1'
#
loop_
_entity.id
_entity.type
_entity.pdbx_description
1 polymer ?
#
loop_
_entity_poly.entity_id
_entity_poly.type
_entity_poly.pdbx_seq_one_letter_code
_entity_poly.pdbx_strand_id
1 'polypeptide(L)' 'MKQRNIDELRFRQLSDQDLDQHIHNHQLYLSFLTNKMCARNKRVRYFSLKAGDTADKLILLREEKSRRGQEVKQ' A
#
# COMPACT_ATOMS: atom_id res chain seq x y z
N MET A 1 -11.68 9.59 5.01
CA MET A 1 -11.23 9.60 6.38
C MET A 1 -11.65 8.38 7.14
N LYS A 2 -12.94 8.10 7.20
CA LYS A 2 -13.42 6.86 7.81
C LYS A 2 -12.89 5.64 7.09
N GLN A 3 -12.68 5.75 5.80
CA GLN A 3 -12.18 4.66 4.98
C GLN A 3 -10.75 4.28 5.38
N ARG A 4 -9.95 5.26 5.77
CA ARG A 4 -8.59 5.00 6.20
C ARG A 4 -8.57 4.18 7.49
N ASN A 5 -9.46 4.50 8.42
CA ASN A 5 -9.56 3.74 9.67
C ASN A 5 -9.97 2.29 9.42
N ILE A 6 -10.85 2.09 8.44
CA ILE A 6 -11.28 0.74 8.06
C ILE A 6 -10.11 -0.04 7.50
N ASP A 7 -9.29 0.59 6.67
CA ASP A 7 -8.13 -0.06 6.09
C ASP A 7 -7.12 -0.45 7.17
N GLU A 8 -6.88 0.43 8.14
CA GLU A 8 -5.98 0.12 9.24
C GLU A 8 -6.44 -1.10 10.01
N LEU A 9 -7.74 -1.18 10.33
CA LEU A 9 -8.30 -2.31 11.05
C LEU A 9 -8.16 -3.61 10.25
N ARG A 10 -8.40 -3.53 8.94
CA ARG A 10 -8.26 -4.70 8.08
C ARG A 10 -6.83 -5.20 8.05
N PHE A 11 -5.88 -4.28 7.97
CA PHE A 11 -4.47 -4.66 7.91
C PHE A 11 -3.99 -5.28 9.22
N ARG A 12 -4.53 -4.84 10.35
CA ARG A 12 -4.18 -5.43 11.64
C ARG A 12 -4.64 -6.87 11.77
N GLN A 13 -5.65 -7.26 11.01
CA GLN A 13 -6.20 -8.61 11.07
C GLN A 13 -5.47 -9.59 10.16
N LEU A 14 -4.59 -9.09 9.30
CA LEU A 14 -3.86 -9.95 8.38
C LEU A 14 -2.78 -10.74 9.12
N SER A 15 -2.53 -11.97 8.67
CA SER A 15 -1.38 -12.73 9.15
C SER A 15 -0.10 -12.07 8.65
N ASP A 16 1.04 -12.42 9.25
CA ASP A 16 2.32 -11.87 8.82
C ASP A 16 2.59 -12.17 7.36
N GLN A 17 2.27 -13.39 6.95
CA GLN A 17 2.47 -13.82 5.56
C GLN A 17 1.58 -13.01 4.62
N ASP A 18 0.31 -12.84 4.98
CA ASP A 18 -0.61 -12.07 4.16
C ASP A 18 -0.21 -10.61 4.10
N LEU A 19 0.26 -10.06 5.21
CA LEU A 19 0.71 -8.69 5.26
C LEU A 19 1.88 -8.46 4.30
N ASP A 20 2.87 -9.36 4.31
CA ASP A 20 4.00 -9.28 3.39
C ASP A 20 3.54 -9.38 1.94
N GLN A 21 2.58 -10.25 1.68
CA GLN A 21 2.04 -10.42 0.33
C GLN A 21 1.37 -9.15 -0.15
N HIS A 22 0.58 -8.52 0.72
CA HIS A 22 -0.07 -7.26 0.37
C HIS A 22 0.94 -6.15 0.11
N ILE A 23 1.98 -6.05 0.92
CA ILE A 23 3.04 -5.06 0.72
C ILE A 23 3.68 -5.27 -0.64
N HIS A 24 4.04 -6.51 -0.94
CA HIS A 24 4.68 -6.84 -2.21
C HIS A 24 3.78 -6.49 -3.40
N ASN A 25 2.51 -6.87 -3.32
CA ASN A 25 1.56 -6.61 -4.39
C ASN A 25 1.35 -5.12 -4.63
N HIS A 26 1.26 -4.34 -3.55
CA HIS A 26 1.08 -2.89 -3.67
C HIS A 26 2.32 -2.23 -4.25
N GLN A 27 3.51 -2.71 -3.90
CA GLN A 27 4.75 -2.18 -4.46
C GLN A 27 4.81 -2.44 -5.96
N LEU A 28 4.45 -3.63 -6.40
CA LEU A 28 4.44 -3.96 -7.83
C LEU A 28 3.42 -3.11 -8.58
N TYR A 29 2.25 -2.96 -8.00
CA TYR A 29 1.20 -2.16 -8.63
C TYR A 29 1.62 -0.69 -8.73
N LEU A 30 2.23 -0.16 -7.68
CA LEU A 30 2.71 1.22 -7.68
C LEU A 30 3.77 1.43 -8.76
N SER A 31 4.69 0.49 -8.93
CA SER A 31 5.68 0.55 -10.01
C SER A 31 5.02 0.55 -11.37
N PHE A 32 4.01 -0.29 -11.56
CA PHE A 32 3.24 -0.34 -12.80
C PHE A 32 2.61 1.02 -13.08
N LEU A 33 1.94 1.62 -12.08
CA LEU A 33 1.29 2.91 -12.24
C LEU A 33 2.30 4.01 -12.57
N THR A 34 3.45 3.99 -11.89
CA THR A 34 4.50 4.98 -12.13
C THR A 34 5.01 4.89 -13.56
N ASN A 35 5.20 3.67 -14.07
CA ASN A 35 5.62 3.47 -15.44
C ASN A 35 4.58 4.01 -16.42
N LYS A 36 3.31 3.81 -16.13
CA LYS A 36 2.24 4.34 -16.98
C LYS A 36 2.22 5.85 -16.99
N MET A 37 2.53 6.50 -15.87
CA MET A 37 2.59 7.95 -15.82
C MET A 37 3.78 8.50 -16.61
N CYS A 38 4.90 7.79 -16.60
CA CYS A 38 6.10 8.20 -17.33
C CYS A 38 5.95 8.00 -18.83
N ALA A 39 5.20 7.00 -19.25
CA ALA A 39 4.91 6.79 -20.66
C ALA A 39 3.82 7.81 -21.06
N ARG A 40 4.03 8.53 -22.12
CA ARG A 40 3.09 9.57 -22.57
C ARG A 40 1.67 8.99 -22.72
N ASN A 41 0.94 8.99 -21.64
CA ASN A 41 -0.37 8.36 -21.59
C ASN A 41 -1.43 9.45 -21.36
N LYS A 42 -2.53 9.36 -22.11
CA LYS A 42 -3.62 10.31 -21.99
C LYS A 42 -4.33 10.21 -20.65
N ARG A 43 -4.13 9.10 -19.92
CA ARG A 43 -4.79 8.85 -18.65
C ARG A 43 -3.86 9.12 -17.46
N VAL A 44 -2.91 10.02 -17.61
CA VAL A 44 -1.95 10.34 -16.54
C VAL A 44 -2.66 10.73 -15.25
N ARG A 45 -3.71 11.54 -15.35
CA ARG A 45 -4.46 11.95 -14.16
C ARG A 45 -5.06 10.75 -13.44
N TYR A 46 -5.64 9.83 -14.18
CA TYR A 46 -6.22 8.61 -13.60
C TYR A 46 -5.16 7.78 -12.88
N PHE A 47 -4.03 7.56 -13.54
CA PHE A 47 -2.95 6.77 -12.95
C PHE A 47 -2.32 7.47 -11.75
N SER A 48 -2.26 8.80 -11.78
CA SER A 48 -1.73 9.58 -10.67
C SER A 48 -2.60 9.42 -9.43
N LEU A 49 -3.92 9.48 -9.59
CA LEU A 49 -4.84 9.28 -8.49
C LEU A 49 -4.73 7.87 -7.91
N LYS A 50 -4.63 6.86 -8.79
CA LYS A 50 -4.47 5.49 -8.34
C LYS A 50 -3.14 5.27 -7.64
N ALA A 51 -2.08 5.90 -8.13
CA ALA A 51 -0.77 5.80 -7.50
C ALA A 51 -0.78 6.41 -6.11
N GLY A 52 -1.42 7.56 -5.93
CA GLY A 52 -1.55 8.19 -4.63
C GLY A 52 -2.30 7.33 -3.64
N ASP A 53 -3.41 6.74 -4.08
CA ASP A 53 -4.21 5.86 -3.24
C ASP A 53 -3.43 4.61 -2.85
N THR A 54 -2.72 4.02 -3.81
CA THR A 54 -1.90 2.84 -3.56
C THR A 54 -0.76 3.16 -2.60
N ALA A 55 -0.13 4.32 -2.75
CA ALA A 55 0.96 4.74 -1.86
C ALA A 55 0.45 4.90 -0.43
N ASP A 56 -0.73 5.46 -0.24
CA ASP A 56 -1.32 5.62 1.10
C ASP A 56 -1.53 4.26 1.76
N LYS A 57 -2.08 3.31 1.02
CA LYS A 57 -2.29 1.97 1.55
C LYS A 57 -0.97 1.28 1.86
N LEU A 58 0.03 1.49 1.03
CA LEU A 58 1.34 0.90 1.26
C LEU A 58 1.98 1.45 2.53
N ILE A 59 1.81 2.75 2.79
CA ILE A 59 2.30 3.35 4.04
C ILE A 59 1.65 2.67 5.24
N LEU A 60 0.35 2.50 5.21
CA LEU A 60 -0.37 1.84 6.30
C LEU A 60 0.09 0.40 6.51
N LEU A 61 0.31 -0.32 5.43
CA LEU A 61 0.79 -1.69 5.49
C LEU A 61 2.19 -1.76 6.11
N ARG A 62 3.07 -0.86 5.72
CA ARG A 62 4.42 -0.81 6.25
C ARG A 62 4.44 -0.41 7.72
N GLU A 63 3.56 0.49 8.11
CA GLU A 63 3.44 0.88 9.51
C GLU A 63 3.01 -0.31 10.36
N GLU A 64 2.07 -1.09 9.89
CA GLU A 64 1.63 -2.28 10.61
C GLU A 64 2.76 -3.31 10.73
N LYS A 65 3.52 -3.50 9.67
CA LYS A 65 4.64 -4.42 9.71
C LYS A 65 5.70 -3.96 10.69
N SER A 66 5.99 -2.66 10.69
CA SER A 66 6.99 -2.09 11.61
C SER A 66 6.53 -2.27 13.06
N ARG A 67 5.25 -2.04 13.33
CA ARG A 67 4.69 -2.21 14.67
C ARG A 67 4.86 -3.64 15.15
N ARG A 68 4.57 -4.61 14.28
CA ARG A 68 4.71 -6.03 14.63
C ARG A 68 6.16 -6.40 14.89
N GLY A 69 7.06 -5.86 14.07
CA GLY A 69 8.49 -6.11 14.24
C GLY A 69 8.99 -5.59 15.57
N GLN A 70 8.51 -4.42 15.99
CA GLN A 70 8.91 -3.86 17.27
C GLN A 70 8.38 -4.69 18.42
N GLU A 71 7.18 -5.21 18.31
CA GLU A 71 6.60 -6.06 19.34
C GLU A 71 7.37 -7.37 19.49
N VAL A 72 7.80 -7.92 18.38
CA VAL A 72 8.49 -9.20 18.37
C VAL A 72 9.90 -9.10 18.96
N LYS A 73 10.53 -7.95 18.85
CA LYS A 73 11.89 -7.77 19.35
C LYS A 73 11.98 -7.76 20.85
N GLN A 74 10.90 -7.74 21.54
CA GLN A 74 10.92 -7.82 22.98
C GLN A 74 10.99 -9.24 23.46
#